data_679527a33c7b9699e8806fea5136b47b
#
_entry.id   679527a33c7b9699e8806fea5136b47b
#
_cell.length_a   1.000
_cell.length_b   1.000
_cell.length_c   1.000
_cell.angle_alpha   90.00
_cell.angle_beta   90.00
_cell.angle_gamma   90.00
#
_symmetry.space_group_name_H-M   'P 1'
#
loop_
_entity.id
_entity.type
_entity.pdbx_description
1 polymer ?
#
loop_
_entity_poly.entity_id
_entity_poly.type
_entity_poly.pdbx_seq_one_letter_code
_entity_poly.pdbx_strand_id
1 'polypeptide(L)'
;MTWIITKYFLTAAVVVLVSELAKRSDKLGGFVAALPMVTLLALIWLYVENQPPEKIANHAWYTFWYVIPTLPMFLAFPVLLPRLGFWLTLLACVVITVACFGLFALAVRRFGIELL
;
A
#
# COMPACT_ATOMS: atom_id res chain seq x y z
N MET A 1 8.01 -18.85 -15.75
CA MET A 1 9.25 -18.58 -14.99
C MET A 1 9.87 -17.24 -15.34
N THR A 2 10.07 -16.96 -16.63
CA THR A 2 10.67 -15.69 -17.06
C THR A 2 9.86 -14.47 -16.59
N TRP A 3 8.55 -14.55 -16.66
CA TRP A 3 7.68 -13.47 -16.20
C TRP A 3 7.83 -13.17 -14.71
N ILE A 4 7.92 -14.20 -13.90
CA ILE A 4 8.06 -14.05 -12.45
C ILE A 4 9.37 -13.35 -12.11
N ILE A 5 10.46 -13.74 -12.77
CA ILE A 5 11.77 -13.12 -12.57
C ILE A 5 11.73 -11.63 -12.97
N THR A 6 11.12 -11.33 -14.12
CA THR A 6 10.97 -9.96 -14.59
C THR A 6 10.15 -9.12 -13.58
N LYS A 7 9.05 -9.68 -13.06
CA LYS A 7 8.24 -9.00 -12.04
C LYS A 7 9.06 -8.67 -10.79
N TYR A 8 9.86 -9.63 -10.31
CA TYR A 8 10.71 -9.42 -9.14
C TYR A 8 11.70 -8.28 -9.36
N PHE A 9 12.40 -8.28 -10.47
CA PHE A 9 13.40 -7.25 -10.73
C PHE A 9 12.80 -5.86 -10.88
N LEU A 10 11.71 -5.74 -11.62
CA LEU A 10 11.05 -4.46 -11.80
C LEU A 10 10.48 -3.92 -10.50
N THR A 11 9.83 -4.77 -9.70
CA THR A 11 9.26 -4.36 -8.42
C THR A 11 10.36 -3.94 -7.45
N ALA A 12 11.43 -4.73 -7.37
CA ALA A 12 12.56 -4.39 -6.52
C ALA A 12 13.20 -3.07 -6.94
N ALA A 13 13.36 -2.83 -8.24
CA ALA A 13 13.93 -1.59 -8.75
C ALA A 13 13.09 -0.39 -8.37
N VAL A 14 11.77 -0.51 -8.45
CA VAL A 14 10.85 0.57 -8.07
C VAL A 14 10.98 0.91 -6.59
N VAL A 15 10.99 -0.10 -5.72
CA VAL A 15 11.10 0.13 -4.27
C VAL A 15 12.43 0.76 -3.90
N VAL A 16 13.53 0.29 -4.51
CA VAL A 16 14.85 0.86 -4.26
C VAL A 16 14.91 2.32 -4.72
N LEU A 17 14.34 2.62 -5.89
CA LEU A 17 14.30 3.98 -6.42
C LEU A 17 13.54 4.92 -5.48
N VAL A 18 12.38 4.49 -4.98
CA VAL A 18 11.58 5.27 -4.03
C VAL A 18 12.40 5.55 -2.77
N SER A 19 13.08 4.53 -2.24
CA SER A 19 13.91 4.65 -1.05
C SER A 19 15.02 5.69 -1.26
N GLU A 20 15.69 5.66 -2.40
CA GLU A 20 16.76 6.62 -2.69
C GLU A 20 16.25 8.05 -2.85
N LEU A 21 15.08 8.20 -3.49
CA LEU A 21 14.47 9.54 -3.62
C LEU A 21 14.07 10.10 -2.25
N ALA A 22 13.59 9.24 -1.36
CA ALA A 22 13.19 9.65 -0.02
C ALA A 22 14.38 10.18 0.79
N LYS A 23 15.58 9.66 0.57
CA LYS A 23 16.78 10.15 1.22
C LYS A 23 17.12 11.58 0.79
N ARG A 24 16.84 11.92 -0.45
CA ARG A 24 17.24 13.21 -1.04
C ARG A 24 16.25 14.32 -0.80
N SER A 25 14.97 14.00 -0.76
CA SER A 25 13.91 14.99 -0.58
C SER A 25 12.73 14.37 0.13
N ASP A 26 12.35 14.96 1.27
CA ASP A 26 11.21 14.47 2.04
C ASP A 26 9.91 14.60 1.25
N LYS A 27 9.73 15.73 0.59
CA LYS A 27 8.50 15.97 -0.18
C LYS A 27 8.41 15.09 -1.40
N LEU A 28 9.50 15.00 -2.16
CA LEU A 28 9.53 14.18 -3.36
C LEU A 28 9.41 12.70 -3.02
N GLY A 29 10.11 12.24 -1.98
CA GLY A 29 10.02 10.87 -1.52
C GLY A 29 8.61 10.52 -1.09
N GLY A 30 7.96 11.41 -0.31
CA GLY A 30 6.58 11.22 0.11
C GLY A 30 5.61 11.18 -1.06
N PHE A 31 5.79 12.09 -2.02
CA PHE A 31 4.95 12.13 -3.21
C PHE A 31 5.03 10.82 -4.00
N VAL A 32 6.26 10.35 -4.29
CA VAL A 32 6.47 9.14 -5.07
C VAL A 32 5.98 7.91 -4.31
N ALA A 33 6.22 7.87 -2.98
CA ALA A 33 5.75 6.77 -2.16
C ALA A 33 4.22 6.71 -2.09
N ALA A 34 3.55 7.86 -2.16
CA ALA A 34 2.09 7.92 -2.15
C ALA A 34 1.49 7.45 -3.47
N LEU A 35 2.24 7.48 -4.56
CA LEU A 35 1.77 6.93 -5.83
C LEU A 35 1.62 5.42 -5.66
N PRO A 36 0.50 4.84 -6.12
CA PRO A 36 0.26 3.39 -5.93
C PRO A 36 1.07 2.55 -6.92
N MET A 37 2.40 2.58 -6.76
CA MET A 37 3.31 1.94 -7.71
C MET A 37 3.11 0.44 -7.80
N VAL A 38 2.97 -0.23 -6.63
CA VAL A 38 2.75 -1.67 -6.62
C VAL A 38 1.43 -2.02 -7.30
N THR A 39 0.39 -1.22 -7.01
CA THR A 39 -0.92 -1.43 -7.62
C THR A 39 -0.88 -1.22 -9.13
N LEU A 40 -0.20 -0.16 -9.58
CA LEU A 40 -0.05 0.10 -11.02
C LEU A 40 0.67 -1.04 -11.72
N LEU A 41 1.75 -1.54 -11.12
CA LEU A 41 2.47 -2.69 -11.67
C LEU A 41 1.59 -3.93 -11.70
N ALA A 42 0.83 -4.17 -10.63
CA ALA A 42 -0.09 -5.31 -10.57
C ALA A 42 -1.14 -5.23 -11.66
N LEU A 43 -1.72 -4.04 -11.89
CA LEU A 43 -2.71 -3.84 -12.94
C LEU A 43 -2.12 -4.11 -14.32
N ILE A 44 -0.89 -3.63 -14.56
CA ILE A 44 -0.20 -3.85 -15.83
C ILE A 44 0.04 -5.35 -16.05
N TRP A 45 0.52 -6.05 -15.02
CA TRP A 45 0.77 -7.49 -15.13
C TRP A 45 -0.50 -8.28 -15.37
N LEU A 46 -1.62 -7.90 -14.71
CA LEU A 46 -2.90 -8.55 -14.95
C LEU A 46 -3.33 -8.38 -16.40
N TYR A 47 -3.13 -7.19 -16.96
CA TYR A 47 -3.45 -6.93 -18.35
C TYR A 47 -2.59 -7.75 -19.31
N VAL A 48 -1.28 -7.75 -19.08
CA VAL A 48 -0.32 -8.48 -19.92
C VAL A 48 -0.59 -9.98 -19.89
N GLU A 49 -1.02 -10.51 -18.74
CA GLU A 49 -1.32 -11.92 -18.59
C GLU A 49 -2.75 -12.28 -19.02
N ASN A 50 -3.41 -11.37 -19.73
CA ASN A 50 -4.72 -11.59 -20.35
C ASN A 50 -5.84 -11.90 -19.35
N GLN A 51 -5.79 -11.33 -18.16
CA GLN A 51 -6.87 -11.46 -17.22
C GLN A 51 -8.10 -10.66 -17.66
N PRO A 52 -9.32 -11.10 -17.33
CA PRO A 52 -10.53 -10.38 -17.74
C PRO A 52 -10.57 -8.95 -17.21
N PRO A 53 -11.14 -8.00 -17.97
CA PRO A 53 -11.26 -6.61 -17.49
C PRO A 53 -11.98 -6.47 -16.15
N GLU A 54 -12.94 -7.35 -15.87
CA GLU A 54 -13.68 -7.34 -14.61
C GLU A 54 -12.76 -7.61 -13.43
N LYS A 55 -11.83 -8.54 -13.59
CA LYS A 55 -10.87 -8.88 -12.55
C LYS A 55 -9.92 -7.72 -12.27
N ILE A 56 -9.48 -7.04 -13.33
CA ILE A 56 -8.61 -5.88 -13.21
C ILE A 56 -9.35 -4.75 -12.48
N ALA A 57 -10.60 -4.50 -12.86
CA ALA A 57 -11.42 -3.47 -12.22
C ALA A 57 -11.68 -3.80 -10.75
N ASN A 58 -11.95 -5.06 -10.42
CA ASN A 58 -12.16 -5.48 -9.04
C ASN A 58 -10.92 -5.28 -8.19
N HIS A 59 -9.74 -5.54 -8.76
CA HIS A 59 -8.48 -5.32 -8.03
C HIS A 59 -8.35 -3.84 -7.62
N ALA A 60 -8.61 -2.92 -8.54
CA ALA A 60 -8.54 -1.50 -8.25
C ALA A 60 -9.59 -1.07 -7.22
N TRP A 61 -10.81 -1.58 -7.36
CA TRP A 61 -11.91 -1.28 -6.44
C TRP A 61 -11.61 -1.68 -5.01
N TYR A 62 -11.17 -2.93 -4.82
CA TYR A 62 -10.85 -3.42 -3.47
C TYR A 62 -9.61 -2.75 -2.90
N THR A 63 -8.63 -2.42 -3.75
CA THR A 63 -7.45 -1.69 -3.30
C THR A 63 -7.83 -0.34 -2.71
N PHE A 64 -8.76 0.38 -3.34
CA PHE A 64 -9.26 1.64 -2.81
C PHE A 64 -9.77 1.49 -1.37
N TRP A 65 -10.61 0.49 -1.14
CA TRP A 65 -11.18 0.27 0.18
C TRP A 65 -10.17 -0.18 1.21
N TYR A 66 -9.22 -1.02 0.81
CA TYR A 66 -8.19 -1.49 1.73
C TYR A 66 -7.16 -0.42 2.10
N VAL A 67 -6.96 0.58 1.24
CA VAL A 67 -6.02 1.67 1.53
C VAL A 67 -6.52 2.59 2.64
N ILE A 68 -7.84 2.81 2.71
CA ILE A 68 -8.40 3.76 3.67
C ILE A 68 -8.00 3.44 5.12
N PRO A 69 -8.08 2.19 5.61
CA PRO A 69 -7.65 1.89 6.98
C PRO A 69 -6.15 2.07 7.24
N THR A 70 -5.33 2.16 6.20
CA THR A 70 -3.89 2.37 6.37
C THR A 70 -3.52 3.83 6.56
N LEU A 71 -4.42 4.76 6.26
CA LEU A 71 -4.13 6.19 6.31
C LEU A 71 -3.79 6.70 7.71
N PRO A 72 -4.47 6.26 8.80
CA PRO A 72 -4.14 6.76 10.14
C PRO A 72 -2.70 6.53 10.55
N MET A 73 -2.05 5.46 10.09
CA MET A 73 -0.65 5.21 10.46
C MET A 73 0.29 6.30 9.97
N PHE A 74 -0.01 6.91 8.83
CA PHE A 74 0.84 7.97 8.28
C PHE A 74 0.79 9.23 9.11
N LEU A 75 -0.32 9.47 9.81
CA LEU A 75 -0.46 10.59 10.73
C LEU A 75 0.14 10.28 12.10
N ALA A 76 0.03 9.03 12.54
CA ALA A 76 0.55 8.61 13.84
C ALA A 76 2.07 8.48 13.86
N PHE A 77 2.66 8.04 12.75
CA PHE A 77 4.10 7.75 12.70
C PHE A 77 4.96 8.96 13.10
N PRO A 78 4.76 10.16 12.51
CA PRO A 78 5.57 11.32 12.89
C PRO A 78 5.44 11.72 14.36
N VAL A 79 4.28 11.50 14.95
CA VAL A 79 4.02 11.85 16.35
C VAL A 79 4.70 10.86 17.28
N LEU A 80 4.68 9.59 16.96
CA LEU A 80 5.22 8.54 17.80
C LEU A 80 6.73 8.35 17.67
N LEU A 81 7.29 8.67 16.52
CA LEU A 81 8.71 8.44 16.25
C LEU A 81 9.64 9.07 17.31
N PRO A 82 9.46 10.35 17.71
CA PRO A 82 10.34 10.95 18.72
C PRO A 82 10.18 10.32 20.10
N ARG A 83 9.04 9.70 20.37
CA ARG A 83 8.74 9.14 21.71
C ARG A 83 9.17 7.69 21.86
N LEU A 84 8.98 6.88 20.82
CA LEU A 84 9.15 5.43 20.90
C LEU A 84 10.38 4.92 20.15
N GLY A 85 10.98 5.74 19.28
CA GLY A 85 12.03 5.30 18.39
C GLY A 85 11.46 4.55 17.19
N PHE A 86 12.32 4.20 16.24
CA PHE A 86 11.87 3.69 14.95
C PHE A 86 11.11 2.35 15.05
N TRP A 87 11.73 1.36 15.70
CA TRP A 87 11.16 0.00 15.69
C TRP A 87 9.84 -0.09 16.44
N LEU A 88 9.76 0.55 17.60
CA LEU A 88 8.52 0.56 18.38
C LEU A 88 7.42 1.34 17.66
N THR A 89 7.78 2.44 17.02
CA THR A 89 6.82 3.22 16.22
C THR A 89 6.30 2.39 15.06
N LEU A 90 7.17 1.68 14.37
CA LEU A 90 6.77 0.82 13.27
C LEU A 90 5.79 -0.27 13.73
N LEU A 91 6.12 -0.93 14.85
CA LEU A 91 5.23 -1.94 15.43
C LEU A 91 3.88 -1.34 15.82
N ALA A 92 3.89 -0.17 16.47
CA ALA A 92 2.67 0.51 16.86
C ALA A 92 1.81 0.86 15.64
N CYS A 93 2.44 1.30 14.54
CA CYS A 93 1.72 1.63 13.32
C CYS A 93 1.10 0.40 12.66
N VAL A 94 1.78 -0.75 12.71
CA VAL A 94 1.22 -2.00 12.23
C VAL A 94 -0.02 -2.38 13.04
N VAL A 95 0.06 -2.27 14.37
CA VAL A 95 -1.07 -2.57 15.26
C VAL A 95 -2.24 -1.62 14.98
N ILE A 96 -1.95 -0.32 14.83
CA ILE A 96 -2.97 0.68 14.51
C ILE A 96 -3.65 0.34 13.18
N THR A 97 -2.87 -0.02 12.18
CA THR A 97 -3.42 -0.38 10.86
C THR A 97 -4.33 -1.60 10.94
N VAL A 98 -3.92 -2.63 11.66
CA VAL A 98 -4.73 -3.84 11.83
C VAL A 98 -6.03 -3.52 12.55
N ALA A 99 -5.95 -2.72 13.63
CA ALA A 99 -7.15 -2.33 14.38
C ALA A 99 -8.09 -1.48 13.52
N CYS A 100 -7.54 -0.51 12.78
CA CYS A 100 -8.33 0.33 11.89
C CYS A 100 -8.96 -0.49 10.77
N PHE A 101 -8.25 -1.47 10.23
CA PHE A 101 -8.79 -2.36 9.21
C PHE A 101 -9.99 -3.13 9.75
N GLY A 102 -9.86 -3.71 10.94
CA GLY A 102 -10.96 -4.46 11.55
C GLY A 102 -12.19 -3.59 11.77
N LEU A 103 -12.01 -2.41 12.35
CA LEU A 103 -13.11 -1.49 12.58
C LEU A 103 -13.73 -0.99 11.28
N PHE A 104 -12.90 -0.67 10.30
CA PHE A 104 -13.36 -0.19 9.01
C PHE A 104 -14.14 -1.27 8.25
N ALA A 105 -13.63 -2.50 8.26
CA ALA A 105 -14.30 -3.62 7.60
C ALA A 105 -15.68 -3.87 8.19
N LEU A 106 -15.80 -3.79 9.53
CA LEU A 106 -17.09 -3.92 10.19
C LEU A 106 -18.04 -2.77 9.85
N ALA A 107 -17.48 -1.54 9.77
CA ALA A 107 -18.29 -0.35 9.45
C ALA A 107 -18.83 -0.40 8.02
N VAL A 108 -17.99 -0.70 7.03
CA VAL A 108 -18.41 -0.72 5.62
C VAL A 108 -19.28 -1.92 5.30
N ARG A 109 -19.23 -2.97 6.11
CA ARG A 109 -20.08 -4.15 5.92
C ARG A 109 -21.55 -3.77 5.98
N ARG A 110 -21.90 -2.76 6.78
CA ARG A 110 -23.27 -2.25 6.87
C ARG A 110 -23.74 -1.61 5.57
N PHE A 111 -22.83 -1.17 4.73
CA PHE A 111 -23.13 -0.56 3.45
C PHE A 111 -23.05 -1.56 2.29
N GLY A 112 -22.92 -2.83 2.60
CA GLY A 112 -22.89 -3.88 1.58
C GLY A 112 -21.52 -4.14 0.97
N ILE A 113 -20.46 -3.57 1.54
CA ILE A 113 -19.09 -3.77 1.06
C ILE A 113 -18.41 -4.79 1.97
N GLU A 114 -18.03 -5.92 1.41
CA GLU A 114 -17.38 -6.97 2.17
C GLU A 114 -15.89 -7.00 1.87
N LEU A 115 -15.09 -6.73 2.92
CA LEU A 115 -13.63 -6.78 2.84
C LEU A 115 -13.06 -8.02 3.52
N LEU A 116 -13.87 -8.74 4.24
CA LEU A 116 -13.48 -9.97 4.92
C LEU A 116 -14.07 -11.21 4.27
#